data_85e42b8498e226344ccf50e7c5e56a62
#
_entry.id   85e42b8498e226344ccf50e7c5e56a62
#
_cell.length_a   1.000
_cell.length_b   1.000
_cell.length_c   1.000
_cell.angle_alpha   90.00
_cell.angle_beta   90.00
_cell.angle_gamma   90.00
#
_symmetry.space_group_name_H-M   'P 1'
#
loop_
_entity.id
_entity.type
_entity.pdbx_description
1 polymer ?
#
loop_
_entity_poly.entity_id
_entity_poly.type
_entity_poly.pdbx_seq_one_letter_code
_entity_poly.pdbx_strand_id
1 'polypeptide(L)'
;ELLRHGTNLLLTDPRRMGKTFWMRNFASQEAGFRCYFIDYEGVFTVHNFLINTADALIKERKLPERALTKLKTIFDNCDLEISPGPITLKTYHHQTSPHVLLTNVLTALDDDEDDAIPVVMMDEVPMAINNIADREGASAAEEVLQTLRALRQKTARVRWIVTGSVGFHHTLKKTNMTQGVLNDLESLRFGPLSNEEAKELAHRLLLGVGQDPNEAIIDK
;
A
#
# COMPACT_ATOMS: atom_id res chain seq x y z
N GLU A 1 4.72 14.27 8.79
CA GLU A 1 5.75 14.37 9.84
C GLU A 1 6.13 12.98 10.38
N LEU A 2 5.18 12.15 10.84
CA LEU A 2 5.45 10.79 11.35
C LEU A 2 6.29 9.94 10.39
N LEU A 3 5.95 9.88 9.11
CA LEU A 3 6.71 9.14 8.10
C LEU A 3 8.17 9.63 7.97
N ARG A 4 8.41 10.93 8.12
CA ARG A 4 9.77 11.51 8.11
C ARG A 4 10.60 11.07 9.31
N HIS A 5 9.94 10.84 10.44
CA HIS A 5 10.58 10.34 11.67
C HIS A 5 10.71 8.82 11.73
N GLY A 6 10.42 8.12 10.66
CA GLY A 6 10.64 6.66 10.59
C GLY A 6 9.43 5.81 10.96
N THR A 7 8.27 6.43 11.21
CA THR A 7 7.06 5.73 11.64
C THR A 7 6.31 5.13 10.45
N ASN A 8 5.91 3.87 10.57
CA ASN A 8 4.97 3.23 9.66
C ASN A 8 3.54 3.41 10.17
N LEU A 9 2.57 3.56 9.28
CA LEU A 9 1.21 3.93 9.65
C LEU A 9 0.19 2.84 9.35
N LEU A 10 -0.78 2.71 10.25
CA LEU A 10 -1.97 1.87 10.09
C LEU A 10 -3.22 2.76 10.15
N LEU A 11 -3.97 2.86 9.05
CA LEU A 11 -5.22 3.60 8.99
C LEU A 11 -6.39 2.66 9.32
N THR A 12 -7.01 2.85 10.47
CA THR A 12 -8.00 1.91 11.05
C THR A 12 -9.45 2.37 10.98
N ASP A 13 -9.71 3.47 10.28
CA ASP A 13 -11.06 4.03 10.17
C ASP A 13 -12.03 3.12 9.40
N PRO A 14 -13.34 3.19 9.69
CA PRO A 14 -14.38 2.46 8.96
C PRO A 14 -14.38 2.74 7.45
N ARG A 15 -15.20 1.99 6.72
CA ARG A 15 -15.46 2.25 5.30
C ARG A 15 -15.94 3.67 5.07
N ARG A 16 -15.62 4.23 3.89
CA ARG A 16 -16.08 5.55 3.42
C ARG A 16 -15.58 6.76 4.23
N MET A 17 -14.57 6.57 5.08
CA MET A 17 -13.91 7.67 5.81
C MET A 17 -12.80 8.37 4.99
N GLY A 18 -12.72 8.12 3.71
CA GLY A 18 -11.79 8.83 2.82
C GLY A 18 -10.33 8.34 2.83
N LYS A 19 -10.01 7.15 3.43
CA LYS A 19 -8.64 6.63 3.53
C LYS A 19 -7.91 6.57 2.19
N THR A 20 -8.52 5.93 1.18
CA THR A 20 -7.98 5.83 -0.18
C THR A 20 -7.79 7.21 -0.82
N PHE A 21 -8.76 8.12 -0.64
CA PHE A 21 -8.67 9.49 -1.12
C PHE A 21 -7.48 10.22 -0.47
N TRP A 22 -7.35 10.11 0.86
CA TRP A 22 -6.25 10.71 1.60
C TRP A 22 -4.89 10.20 1.12
N MET A 23 -4.71 8.88 0.94
CA MET A 23 -3.46 8.32 0.43
C MET A 23 -3.11 8.85 -0.97
N ARG A 24 -4.08 8.91 -1.88
CA ARG A 24 -3.87 9.44 -3.23
C ARG A 24 -3.55 10.94 -3.22
N ASN A 25 -4.23 11.70 -2.38
CA ASN A 25 -3.97 13.13 -2.20
C ASN A 25 -2.58 13.36 -1.60
N PHE A 26 -2.21 12.60 -0.58
CA PHE A 26 -0.86 12.62 -0.01
C PHE A 26 0.20 12.33 -1.07
N ALA A 27 0.02 11.29 -1.88
CA ALA A 27 0.94 10.92 -2.95
C ALA A 27 1.11 12.00 -4.03
N SER A 28 0.09 12.85 -4.22
CA SER A 28 0.12 13.91 -5.24
C SER A 28 0.67 15.24 -4.75
N GLN A 29 0.59 15.51 -3.45
CA GLN A 29 0.89 16.84 -2.89
C GLN A 29 2.16 16.90 -2.06
N GLU A 30 2.58 15.79 -1.43
CA GLU A 30 3.70 15.80 -0.50
C GLU A 30 5.04 15.66 -1.20
N ALA A 31 5.77 16.76 -1.27
CA ALA A 31 7.16 16.77 -1.73
C ALA A 31 8.08 16.01 -0.75
N GLY A 32 9.09 15.33 -1.30
CA GLY A 32 10.07 14.57 -0.52
C GLY A 32 9.64 13.13 -0.22
N PHE A 33 8.49 12.68 -0.77
CA PHE A 33 8.08 11.29 -0.73
C PHE A 33 7.91 10.72 -2.14
N ARG A 34 8.30 9.46 -2.30
CA ARG A 34 8.05 8.68 -3.50
C ARG A 34 7.05 7.59 -3.15
N CYS A 35 5.78 7.83 -3.47
CA CYS A 35 4.66 6.99 -3.06
C CYS A 35 4.35 5.91 -4.11
N TYR A 36 4.15 4.68 -3.64
CA TYR A 36 3.74 3.51 -4.43
C TYR A 36 2.40 3.03 -3.88
N PHE A 37 1.35 3.24 -4.66
CA PHE A 37 -0.01 2.87 -4.26
C PHE A 37 -0.37 1.49 -4.79
N ILE A 38 -0.84 0.62 -3.90
CA ILE A 38 -1.22 -0.75 -4.21
C ILE A 38 -2.62 -1.00 -3.65
N ASP A 39 -3.54 -1.39 -4.52
CA ASP A 39 -4.89 -1.79 -4.15
C ASP A 39 -4.96 -3.33 -4.16
N TYR A 40 -5.38 -3.89 -3.05
CA TYR A 40 -5.52 -5.34 -2.89
C TYR A 40 -6.97 -5.83 -3.03
N GLU A 41 -7.88 -4.98 -3.51
CA GLU A 41 -9.23 -5.43 -3.83
C GLU A 41 -9.18 -6.54 -4.88
N GLY A 42 -9.86 -7.67 -4.61
CA GLY A 42 -9.86 -8.83 -5.53
C GLY A 42 -8.60 -9.70 -5.51
N VAL A 43 -7.72 -9.54 -4.55
CA VAL A 43 -6.58 -10.46 -4.34
C VAL A 43 -7.01 -11.64 -3.47
N PHE A 44 -6.72 -12.89 -3.93
CA PHE A 44 -7.19 -14.13 -3.33
C PHE A 44 -6.09 -15.17 -3.06
N THR A 45 -4.85 -14.90 -3.43
CA THR A 45 -3.73 -15.85 -3.28
C THR A 45 -2.48 -15.15 -2.76
N VAL A 46 -1.63 -15.88 -2.01
CA VAL A 46 -0.31 -15.39 -1.57
C VAL A 46 0.52 -14.95 -2.77
N HIS A 47 0.53 -15.78 -3.82
CA HIS A 47 1.28 -15.48 -5.04
C HIS A 47 0.88 -14.12 -5.63
N ASN A 48 -0.42 -13.90 -5.84
CA ASN A 48 -0.91 -12.64 -6.43
C ASN A 48 -0.67 -11.45 -5.49
N PHE A 49 -0.76 -11.65 -4.19
CA PHE A 49 -0.47 -10.61 -3.21
C PHE A 49 0.97 -10.10 -3.36
N LEU A 50 1.94 -11.01 -3.36
CA LEU A 50 3.37 -10.67 -3.44
C LEU A 50 3.76 -10.13 -4.82
N ILE A 51 3.25 -10.73 -5.90
CA ILE A 51 3.51 -10.29 -7.27
C ILE A 51 2.92 -8.91 -7.52
N ASN A 52 1.67 -8.66 -7.14
CA ASN A 52 1.05 -7.35 -7.32
C ASN A 52 1.81 -6.26 -6.54
N THR A 53 2.33 -6.60 -5.36
CA THR A 53 3.18 -5.68 -4.59
C THR A 53 4.46 -5.35 -5.36
N ALA A 54 5.20 -6.36 -5.80
CA ALA A 54 6.44 -6.17 -6.55
C ALA A 54 6.21 -5.42 -7.87
N ASP A 55 5.16 -5.80 -8.60
CA ASP A 55 4.78 -5.19 -9.87
C ASP A 55 4.42 -3.70 -9.74
N ALA A 56 3.66 -3.33 -8.72
CA ALA A 56 3.33 -1.94 -8.44
C ALA A 56 4.59 -1.10 -8.12
N LEU A 57 5.51 -1.66 -7.34
CA LEU A 57 6.77 -0.99 -7.02
C LEU A 57 7.65 -0.77 -8.26
N ILE A 58 7.61 -1.70 -9.21
CA ILE A 58 8.41 -1.64 -10.45
C ILE A 58 7.75 -0.72 -11.50
N LYS A 59 6.42 -0.83 -11.70
CA LYS A 59 5.69 -0.16 -12.79
C LYS A 59 5.58 1.35 -12.63
N GLU A 60 5.56 1.86 -11.43
CA GLU A 60 5.29 3.29 -11.21
C GLU A 60 6.41 4.24 -11.70
N ARG A 61 7.30 3.79 -12.60
CA ARG A 61 8.41 4.58 -13.20
C ARG A 61 9.18 5.46 -12.19
N LYS A 62 8.99 5.20 -10.91
CA LYS A 62 9.59 5.94 -9.80
C LYS A 62 10.79 5.19 -9.22
N LEU A 63 11.12 4.02 -9.79
CA LEU A 63 12.36 3.34 -9.41
C LEU A 63 13.55 4.16 -9.93
N PRO A 64 14.46 4.54 -9.07
CA PRO A 64 15.70 5.20 -9.46
C PRO A 64 16.49 4.33 -10.44
N GLU A 65 17.25 4.96 -11.33
CA GLU A 65 18.08 4.21 -12.29
C GLU A 65 19.05 3.24 -11.60
N ARG A 66 19.57 3.63 -10.43
CA ARG A 66 20.43 2.77 -9.61
C ARG A 66 19.69 1.53 -9.08
N ALA A 67 18.45 1.69 -8.61
CA ALA A 67 17.62 0.59 -8.16
C ALA A 67 17.27 -0.34 -9.34
N LEU A 68 16.94 0.23 -10.51
CA LEU A 68 16.71 -0.52 -11.73
C LEU A 68 17.96 -1.31 -12.17
N THR A 69 19.16 -0.70 -12.07
CA THR A 69 20.41 -1.37 -12.41
C THR A 69 20.72 -2.53 -11.44
N LYS A 70 20.50 -2.32 -10.14
CA LYS A 70 20.62 -3.40 -9.14
C LYS A 70 19.64 -4.54 -9.41
N LEU A 71 18.38 -4.21 -9.71
CA LEU A 71 17.37 -5.21 -10.08
C LEU A 71 17.76 -5.95 -11.36
N LYS A 72 18.26 -5.26 -12.38
CA LYS A 72 18.79 -5.90 -13.59
C LYS A 72 19.89 -6.89 -13.27
N THR A 73 20.88 -6.52 -12.47
CA THR A 73 21.98 -7.42 -12.08
C THR A 73 21.51 -8.64 -11.30
N ILE A 74 20.49 -8.48 -10.45
CA ILE A 74 19.89 -9.59 -9.70
C ILE A 74 19.06 -10.49 -10.63
N PHE A 75 18.49 -9.92 -11.67
CA PHE A 75 17.60 -10.59 -12.62
C PHE A 75 18.22 -10.80 -14.01
N ASP A 76 19.54 -10.64 -14.18
CA ASP A 76 20.26 -10.85 -15.46
C ASP A 76 20.05 -12.25 -16.06
N ASN A 77 19.47 -13.17 -15.32
CA ASN A 77 19.02 -14.48 -15.80
C ASN A 77 17.49 -14.57 -15.97
N CYS A 78 16.76 -13.49 -15.82
CA CYS A 78 15.32 -13.42 -16.05
C CYS A 78 15.07 -12.39 -17.13
N ASP A 79 14.28 -12.74 -18.16
CA ASP A 79 13.88 -11.85 -19.25
C ASP A 79 13.03 -10.66 -18.72
N LEU A 80 13.69 -9.70 -18.06
CA LEU A 80 13.15 -8.40 -17.78
C LEU A 80 13.23 -7.55 -19.03
N GLU A 81 12.23 -7.65 -19.90
CA GLU A 81 12.06 -6.70 -20.99
C GLU A 81 11.70 -5.33 -20.40
N ILE A 82 12.72 -4.51 -20.17
CA ILE A 82 12.55 -3.09 -19.91
C ILE A 82 12.37 -2.41 -21.27
N SER A 83 11.15 -2.42 -21.77
CA SER A 83 10.76 -1.60 -22.90
C SER A 83 10.79 -0.11 -22.51
N PRO A 84 10.99 0.84 -23.46
CA PRO A 84 10.84 2.29 -23.21
C PRO A 84 9.38 2.70 -22.93
N GLY A 85 8.55 1.77 -22.54
CA GLY A 85 7.16 1.86 -22.08
C GLY A 85 7.04 1.45 -20.61
N PRO A 86 5.84 1.26 -20.08
CA PRO A 86 5.65 0.74 -18.73
C PRO A 86 6.35 -0.63 -18.63
N ILE A 87 7.21 -0.77 -17.63
CA ILE A 87 7.87 -2.04 -17.32
C ILE A 87 6.75 -3.02 -16.97
N THR A 88 6.49 -3.96 -17.85
CA THR A 88 5.55 -5.05 -17.59
C THR A 88 6.39 -6.28 -17.22
N LEU A 89 6.14 -6.83 -16.05
CA LEU A 89 6.62 -8.18 -15.68
C LEU A 89 5.90 -9.21 -16.57
N LYS A 90 6.22 -9.22 -17.88
CA LYS A 90 5.52 -10.04 -18.87
C LYS A 90 5.79 -11.51 -18.75
N THR A 91 6.78 -11.95 -18.02
CA THR A 91 7.02 -13.40 -17.90
C THR A 91 7.85 -13.70 -16.66
N TYR A 92 7.26 -13.56 -15.50
CA TYR A 92 7.76 -14.24 -14.31
C TYR A 92 7.36 -15.72 -14.39
N HIS A 93 7.87 -16.43 -15.40
CA HIS A 93 7.67 -17.86 -15.52
C HIS A 93 8.83 -18.60 -14.91
N HIS A 94 8.58 -19.20 -13.76
CA HIS A 94 9.16 -20.44 -13.24
C HIS A 94 10.50 -20.43 -12.48
N GLN A 95 11.26 -19.34 -12.30
CA GLN A 95 12.55 -19.49 -11.60
C GLN A 95 12.75 -18.67 -10.32
N THR A 96 12.02 -17.56 -10.12
CA THR A 96 12.20 -16.75 -8.90
C THR A 96 10.95 -16.74 -8.04
N SER A 97 11.09 -17.08 -6.76
CA SER A 97 9.99 -17.00 -5.80
C SER A 97 9.49 -15.55 -5.68
N PRO A 98 8.15 -15.30 -5.63
CA PRO A 98 7.59 -13.97 -5.40
C PRO A 98 8.14 -13.27 -4.13
N HIS A 99 8.46 -14.02 -3.11
CA HIS A 99 9.13 -13.52 -1.91
C HIS A 99 10.51 -12.94 -2.19
N VAL A 100 11.33 -13.65 -2.96
CA VAL A 100 12.68 -13.20 -3.34
C VAL A 100 12.59 -11.95 -4.18
N LEU A 101 11.66 -11.92 -5.16
CA LEU A 101 11.42 -10.75 -5.98
C LEU A 101 11.08 -9.52 -5.14
N LEU A 102 10.03 -9.62 -4.31
CA LEU A 102 9.57 -8.50 -3.48
C LEU A 102 10.67 -8.04 -2.53
N THR A 103 11.42 -8.97 -1.92
CA THR A 103 12.55 -8.64 -1.04
C THR A 103 13.62 -7.85 -1.78
N ASN A 104 13.99 -8.26 -3.00
CA ASN A 104 15.01 -7.59 -3.80
C ASN A 104 14.56 -6.18 -4.25
N VAL A 105 13.29 -6.04 -4.66
CA VAL A 105 12.72 -4.73 -5.03
C VAL A 105 12.75 -3.77 -3.85
N LEU A 106 12.31 -4.22 -2.67
CA LEU A 106 12.30 -3.38 -1.47
C LEU A 106 13.72 -3.05 -1.00
N THR A 107 14.66 -4.00 -1.07
CA THR A 107 16.06 -3.74 -0.74
C THR A 107 16.66 -2.69 -1.69
N ALA A 108 16.35 -2.79 -2.98
CA ALA A 108 16.82 -1.81 -3.96
C ALA A 108 16.26 -0.40 -3.71
N LEU A 109 15.01 -0.29 -3.24
CA LEU A 109 14.40 0.98 -2.82
C LEU A 109 14.99 1.50 -1.50
N ASP A 110 15.30 0.61 -0.56
CA ASP A 110 15.86 0.98 0.74
C ASP A 110 17.31 1.49 0.62
N ASP A 111 18.08 0.90 -0.27
CA ASP A 111 19.48 1.26 -0.56
C ASP A 111 19.61 2.49 -1.47
N ASP A 112 18.50 3.03 -1.97
CA ASP A 112 18.55 4.18 -2.85
C ASP A 112 18.91 5.46 -2.07
N GLU A 113 19.90 6.19 -2.56
CA GLU A 113 20.42 7.41 -1.95
C GLU A 113 19.63 8.68 -2.36
N ASP A 114 18.50 8.53 -3.07
CA ASP A 114 17.66 9.68 -3.43
C ASP A 114 17.10 10.37 -2.18
N ASP A 115 16.94 11.69 -2.25
CA ASP A 115 16.39 12.49 -1.16
C ASP A 115 14.92 12.13 -0.84
N ALA A 116 14.18 11.62 -1.81
CA ALA A 116 12.79 11.24 -1.63
C ALA A 116 12.66 9.92 -0.84
N ILE A 117 11.86 9.95 0.21
CA ILE A 117 11.56 8.77 1.05
C ILE A 117 10.57 7.86 0.32
N PRO A 118 10.92 6.57 0.05
CA PRO A 118 9.97 5.64 -0.55
C PRO A 118 8.85 5.29 0.44
N VAL A 119 7.59 5.38 -0.01
CA VAL A 119 6.39 5.06 0.79
C VAL A 119 5.55 4.02 0.06
N VAL A 120 5.42 2.85 0.65
CA VAL A 120 4.55 1.78 0.16
C VAL A 120 3.16 1.95 0.79
N MET A 121 2.17 2.25 -0.03
CA MET A 121 0.78 2.49 0.38
C MET A 121 -0.08 1.30 -0.03
N MET A 122 -0.57 0.56 0.97
CA MET A 122 -1.27 -0.70 0.80
C MET A 122 -2.75 -0.54 1.20
N ASP A 123 -3.65 -0.49 0.23
CA ASP A 123 -5.08 -0.37 0.48
C ASP A 123 -5.78 -1.75 0.49
N GLU A 124 -6.79 -1.91 1.31
CA GLU A 124 -7.64 -3.10 1.47
C GLU A 124 -6.88 -4.40 1.86
N VAL A 125 -5.75 -4.27 2.55
CA VAL A 125 -4.93 -5.44 3.01
C VAL A 125 -5.74 -6.44 3.82
N PRO A 126 -6.55 -6.08 4.85
CA PRO A 126 -7.32 -7.07 5.62
C PRO A 126 -8.31 -7.86 4.77
N MET A 127 -8.88 -7.25 3.72
CA MET A 127 -9.76 -7.94 2.79
C MET A 127 -9.00 -9.03 2.03
N ALA A 128 -7.83 -8.69 1.47
CA ALA A 128 -7.00 -9.66 0.77
C ALA A 128 -6.55 -10.82 1.68
N ILE A 129 -6.13 -10.51 2.92
CA ILE A 129 -5.75 -11.54 3.89
C ILE A 129 -6.92 -12.47 4.21
N ASN A 130 -8.15 -11.94 4.36
CA ASN A 130 -9.34 -12.75 4.57
C ASN A 130 -9.65 -13.64 3.35
N ASN A 131 -9.52 -13.11 2.13
CA ASN A 131 -9.71 -13.86 0.89
C ASN A 131 -8.70 -14.99 0.74
N ILE A 132 -7.43 -14.73 1.07
CA ILE A 132 -6.36 -15.75 1.08
C ILE A 132 -6.66 -16.83 2.11
N ALA A 133 -7.07 -16.44 3.34
CA ALA A 133 -7.44 -17.40 4.37
C ALA A 133 -8.60 -18.31 3.94
N ASP A 134 -9.58 -17.77 3.22
CA ASP A 134 -10.73 -18.54 2.71
C ASP A 134 -10.34 -19.49 1.57
N ARG A 135 -9.37 -19.10 0.74
CA ARG A 135 -8.99 -19.86 -0.45
C ARG A 135 -7.84 -20.82 -0.23
N GLU A 136 -6.80 -20.39 0.47
CA GLU A 136 -5.54 -21.13 0.64
C GLU A 136 -5.31 -21.56 2.09
N GLY A 137 -6.18 -21.15 3.02
CA GLY A 137 -6.14 -21.49 4.44
C GLY A 137 -5.47 -20.41 5.32
N ALA A 138 -5.74 -20.51 6.62
CA ALA A 138 -5.25 -19.54 7.61
C ALA A 138 -3.72 -19.44 7.65
N SER A 139 -3.01 -20.57 7.46
CA SER A 139 -1.54 -20.59 7.45
C SER A 139 -0.93 -19.79 6.28
N ALA A 140 -1.56 -19.82 5.11
CA ALA A 140 -1.15 -19.02 3.97
C ALA A 140 -1.32 -17.51 4.22
N ALA A 141 -2.43 -17.12 4.83
CA ALA A 141 -2.68 -15.74 5.23
C ALA A 141 -1.71 -15.27 6.34
N GLU A 142 -1.38 -16.16 7.28
CA GLU A 142 -0.35 -15.91 8.29
C GLU A 142 1.02 -15.66 7.66
N GLU A 143 1.42 -16.48 6.69
CA GLU A 143 2.67 -16.31 5.95
C GLU A 143 2.79 -14.92 5.33
N VAL A 144 1.72 -14.39 4.70
CA VAL A 144 1.71 -13.04 4.13
C VAL A 144 1.95 -11.99 5.23
N LEU A 145 1.24 -12.07 6.35
CA LEU A 145 1.37 -11.09 7.44
C LEU A 145 2.77 -11.11 8.06
N GLN A 146 3.35 -12.30 8.25
CA GLN A 146 4.71 -12.47 8.74
C GLN A 146 5.74 -11.93 7.74
N THR A 147 5.54 -12.20 6.45
CA THR A 147 6.38 -11.66 5.37
C THR A 147 6.35 -10.14 5.37
N LEU A 148 5.18 -9.53 5.42
CA LEU A 148 5.05 -8.06 5.47
C LEU A 148 5.75 -7.48 6.70
N ARG A 149 5.63 -8.12 7.87
CA ARG A 149 6.33 -7.70 9.08
C ARG A 149 7.84 -7.78 8.90
N ALA A 150 8.35 -8.91 8.41
CA ALA A 150 9.77 -9.10 8.19
C ALA A 150 10.35 -8.06 7.21
N LEU A 151 9.61 -7.74 6.14
CA LEU A 151 10.00 -6.73 5.16
C LEU A 151 10.04 -5.33 5.79
N ARG A 152 9.03 -4.94 6.57
CA ARG A 152 9.02 -3.66 7.29
C ARG A 152 10.19 -3.53 8.28
N GLN A 153 10.52 -4.60 8.97
CA GLN A 153 11.65 -4.61 9.92
C GLN A 153 13.02 -4.61 9.23
N LYS A 154 13.10 -5.13 8.02
CA LYS A 154 14.35 -5.20 7.25
C LYS A 154 14.68 -3.86 6.56
N THR A 155 13.66 -3.09 6.16
CA THR A 155 13.84 -1.83 5.44
C THR A 155 13.93 -0.65 6.42
N ALA A 156 14.99 0.14 6.32
CA ALA A 156 15.24 1.28 7.20
C ALA A 156 14.68 2.60 6.66
N ARG A 157 14.72 2.79 5.33
CA ARG A 157 14.23 4.00 4.65
C ARG A 157 12.81 3.87 4.13
N VAL A 158 12.40 2.69 3.69
CA VAL A 158 11.04 2.47 3.18
C VAL A 158 10.02 2.67 4.30
N ARG A 159 9.02 3.48 4.03
CA ARG A 159 7.88 3.70 4.92
C ARG A 159 6.66 2.97 4.42
N TRP A 160 5.78 2.64 5.33
CA TRP A 160 4.60 1.85 5.02
C TRP A 160 3.34 2.55 5.54
N ILE A 161 2.32 2.61 4.69
CA ILE A 161 0.97 3.01 5.06
C ILE A 161 0.07 1.84 4.71
N VAL A 162 -0.54 1.24 5.72
CA VAL A 162 -1.40 0.07 5.55
C VAL A 162 -2.82 0.44 5.95
N THR A 163 -3.80 0.07 5.13
CA THR A 163 -5.20 0.36 5.43
C THR A 163 -6.12 -0.74 4.97
N GLY A 164 -7.37 -0.68 5.42
CA GLY A 164 -8.47 -1.51 4.97
C GLY A 164 -9.79 -1.08 5.56
N SER A 165 -10.85 -1.47 4.89
CA SER A 165 -12.24 -1.22 5.31
C SER A 165 -12.75 -2.21 6.35
N VAL A 166 -12.17 -3.40 6.38
CA VAL A 166 -12.39 -4.42 7.42
C VAL A 166 -11.29 -4.26 8.45
N GLY A 167 -11.66 -4.21 9.74
CA GLY A 167 -10.67 -4.04 10.80
C GLY A 167 -9.68 -5.22 10.87
N PHE A 168 -8.39 -4.93 11.00
CA PHE A 168 -7.36 -5.96 11.19
C PHE A 168 -7.66 -6.92 12.36
N HIS A 169 -8.34 -6.44 13.40
CA HIS A 169 -8.73 -7.29 14.53
C HIS A 169 -9.53 -8.53 14.10
N HIS A 170 -10.48 -8.36 13.17
CA HIS A 170 -11.27 -9.48 12.64
C HIS A 170 -10.38 -10.44 11.84
N THR A 171 -9.51 -9.92 11.01
CA THR A 171 -8.56 -10.69 10.20
C THR A 171 -7.58 -11.48 11.06
N LEU A 172 -6.99 -10.86 12.08
CA LEU A 172 -6.08 -11.53 13.01
C LEU A 172 -6.76 -12.66 13.79
N LYS A 173 -8.01 -12.45 14.21
CA LYS A 173 -8.80 -13.51 14.86
C LYS A 173 -9.04 -14.69 13.92
N LYS A 174 -9.36 -14.43 12.66
CA LYS A 174 -9.60 -15.47 11.64
C LYS A 174 -8.33 -16.28 11.34
N THR A 175 -7.17 -15.65 11.36
CA THR A 175 -5.88 -16.30 11.11
C THR A 175 -5.19 -16.84 12.38
N ASN A 176 -5.85 -16.76 13.54
CA ASN A 176 -5.27 -17.10 14.85
C ASN A 176 -3.98 -16.34 15.21
N MET A 177 -3.78 -15.17 14.62
CA MET A 177 -2.61 -14.35 14.87
C MET A 177 -2.86 -13.32 15.99
N THR A 178 -1.78 -12.96 16.66
CA THR A 178 -1.79 -11.86 17.63
C THR A 178 -1.55 -10.52 16.94
N GLN A 179 -1.85 -9.41 17.64
CA GLN A 179 -1.54 -8.06 17.16
C GLN A 179 -0.04 -7.80 16.98
N GLY A 180 0.82 -8.71 17.45
CA GLY A 180 2.27 -8.60 17.33
C GLY A 180 2.78 -8.39 15.90
N VAL A 181 2.04 -8.82 14.88
CA VAL A 181 2.39 -8.60 13.45
C VAL A 181 2.20 -7.17 12.98
N LEU A 182 1.55 -6.33 13.78
CA LEU A 182 1.26 -4.92 13.49
C LEU A 182 1.93 -3.95 14.48
N ASN A 183 2.73 -4.44 15.42
CA ASN A 183 3.30 -3.64 16.51
C ASN A 183 4.24 -2.52 16.04
N ASP A 184 4.75 -2.61 14.83
CA ASP A 184 5.62 -1.64 14.19
C ASP A 184 4.83 -0.59 13.38
N LEU A 185 3.50 -0.64 13.42
CA LEU A 185 2.60 0.30 12.77
C LEU A 185 1.91 1.18 13.81
N GLU A 186 2.06 2.49 13.68
CA GLU A 186 1.33 3.46 14.49
C GLU A 186 -0.08 3.67 13.93
N SER A 187 -1.09 3.54 14.78
CA SER A 187 -2.49 3.69 14.39
C SER A 187 -2.87 5.16 14.24
N LEU A 188 -3.23 5.55 13.04
CA LEU A 188 -3.74 6.88 12.71
C LEU A 188 -5.24 6.79 12.42
N ARG A 189 -6.03 7.69 13.01
CA ARG A 189 -7.47 7.84 12.79
C ARG A 189 -7.79 9.25 12.35
N PHE A 190 -8.63 9.38 11.34
CA PHE A 190 -9.07 10.70 10.85
C PHE A 190 -10.17 11.32 11.72
N GLY A 191 -10.95 10.48 12.39
CA GLY A 191 -12.14 10.96 13.11
C GLY A 191 -13.29 11.35 12.17
N PRO A 192 -14.45 11.71 12.73
CA PRO A 192 -15.53 12.30 11.97
C PRO A 192 -15.18 13.72 11.55
N LEU A 193 -15.73 14.17 10.41
CA LEU A 193 -15.66 15.57 10.02
C LEU A 193 -16.39 16.45 11.05
N SER A 194 -15.86 17.64 11.28
CA SER A 194 -16.62 18.67 11.97
C SER A 194 -17.84 19.11 11.12
N ASN A 195 -18.80 19.78 11.75
CA ASN A 195 -19.97 20.27 11.02
C ASN A 195 -19.57 21.22 9.88
N GLU A 196 -18.58 22.06 10.10
CA GLU A 196 -18.04 22.99 9.10
C GLU A 196 -17.40 22.25 7.93
N GLU A 197 -16.55 21.26 8.22
CA GLU A 197 -15.91 20.43 7.18
C GLU A 197 -16.94 19.61 6.40
N ALA A 198 -17.97 19.09 7.06
CA ALA A 198 -19.05 18.33 6.42
C ALA A 198 -19.86 19.23 5.47
N LYS A 199 -20.19 20.46 5.88
CA LYS A 199 -20.86 21.45 5.04
C LYS A 199 -20.01 21.84 3.84
N GLU A 200 -18.75 22.12 4.04
CA GLU A 200 -17.81 22.45 2.96
C GLU A 200 -17.68 21.28 1.95
N LEU A 201 -17.61 20.04 2.42
CA LEU A 201 -17.59 18.88 1.57
C LEU A 201 -18.90 18.76 0.76
N ALA A 202 -20.06 18.91 1.40
CA ALA A 202 -21.35 18.87 0.74
C ALA A 202 -21.47 19.96 -0.33
N HIS A 203 -21.03 21.18 -0.01
CA HIS A 203 -21.00 22.30 -0.94
C HIS A 203 -20.17 21.99 -2.19
N ARG A 204 -18.94 21.48 -2.01
CA ARG A 204 -18.04 21.10 -3.13
C ARG A 204 -18.61 19.96 -3.97
N LEU A 205 -19.25 18.97 -3.34
CA LEU A 205 -19.88 17.86 -4.05
C LEU A 205 -21.04 18.33 -4.92
N LEU A 206 -21.91 19.24 -4.42
CA LEU A 206 -23.02 19.81 -5.18
C LEU A 206 -22.51 20.62 -6.39
N LEU A 207 -21.51 21.46 -6.20
CA LEU A 207 -20.86 22.19 -7.30
C LEU A 207 -20.25 21.23 -8.34
N GLY A 208 -19.63 20.16 -7.89
CA GLY A 208 -19.00 19.15 -8.78
C GLY A 208 -19.99 18.42 -9.68
N VAL A 209 -21.28 18.31 -9.27
CA VAL A 209 -22.36 17.74 -10.08
C VAL A 209 -23.21 18.80 -10.78
N GLY A 210 -22.78 20.07 -10.76
CA GLY A 210 -23.46 21.17 -11.43
C GLY A 210 -24.74 21.63 -10.72
N GLN A 211 -24.90 21.31 -9.44
CA GLN A 211 -26.02 21.80 -8.62
C GLN A 211 -25.61 23.01 -7.80
N ASP A 212 -26.47 23.98 -7.70
CA ASP A 212 -26.26 25.17 -6.88
C ASP A 212 -26.41 24.78 -5.39
N PRO A 213 -25.37 24.97 -4.57
CA PRO A 213 -25.45 24.62 -3.15
C PRO A 213 -26.39 25.58 -2.43
N ASN A 214 -27.60 25.12 -2.19
CA ASN A 214 -28.55 25.83 -1.36
C ASN A 214 -28.31 25.52 0.10
N GLU A 215 -27.98 26.53 0.93
CA GLU A 215 -27.70 26.36 2.37
C GLU A 215 -28.82 25.60 3.11
N ALA A 216 -30.07 25.76 2.72
CA ALA A 216 -31.21 25.04 3.32
C ALA A 216 -31.18 23.52 3.07
N ILE A 217 -30.40 23.01 2.12
CA ILE A 217 -30.18 21.57 1.85
C ILE A 217 -28.99 21.06 2.64
N ILE A 218 -28.00 21.91 2.87
CA ILE A 218 -26.74 21.55 3.55
C ILE A 218 -26.93 21.50 5.08
N ASP A 219 -27.89 22.26 5.60
CA ASP A 219 -28.21 22.35 7.05
C ASP A 219 -29.16 21.25 7.57
N LYS A 220 -29.64 20.33 6.73
CA LYS A 220 -30.44 19.16 7.10
C LYS A 220 -29.61 17.91 7.22
#